data_a8b4c6e6a86a348a9539e4a8e227d194
#
_entry.id   a8b4c6e6a86a348a9539e4a8e227d194
#
_cell.length_a   1.000
_cell.length_b   1.000
_cell.length_c   1.000
_cell.angle_alpha   90.00
_cell.angle_beta   90.00
_cell.angle_gamma   90.00
#
_symmetry.space_group_name_H-M   'P 1'
#
loop_
_entity.id
_entity.type
_entity.pdbx_description
1 polymer ?
#
loop_
_entity_poly.entity_id
_entity_poly.type
_entity_poly.pdbx_seq_one_letter_code
_entity_poly.pdbx_strand_id
1 'polypeptide(L)'
;MISGYTPHLLLVGFIAVFFIWEHFYPKTVDKLEDNLLVLLMLLLTVVSFSQVIARYGFNTGWSAALEFTMVTFSWLILVGMSYGIKRNSHLGVDILIKLVPKPVAKWLAIFGAATGLIYGLILLDASWLKAVGIETRSGAIDYWSKMYKVNIGTEELRWPLWVQELFGVKDRVQRWFVLIILPISLALLSYRSLQAMIQIYLGKREMVIAGHEAEELVKDNKNILKD
;
A
#
# COMPACT_ATOMS: atom_id res chain seq x y z
N MET A 1 -14.51 25.09 -4.79
CA MET A 1 -13.67 24.64 -5.92
C MET A 1 -12.33 24.16 -5.39
N ILE A 2 -12.00 22.88 -5.57
CA ILE A 2 -10.67 22.38 -5.23
C ILE A 2 -9.73 22.93 -6.30
N SER A 3 -8.79 23.80 -5.93
CA SER A 3 -7.77 24.28 -6.85
C SER A 3 -6.90 23.11 -7.32
N GLY A 4 -6.23 23.21 -8.49
CA GLY A 4 -5.43 22.09 -9.02
C GLY A 4 -4.36 21.56 -8.07
N TYR A 5 -3.89 22.40 -7.12
CA TYR A 5 -2.85 22.01 -6.14
C TYR A 5 -3.40 21.49 -4.81
N THR A 6 -4.71 21.64 -4.52
CA THR A 6 -5.29 21.22 -3.23
C THR A 6 -5.07 19.74 -2.92
N PRO A 7 -5.28 18.78 -3.86
CA PRO A 7 -5.03 17.36 -3.59
C PRO A 7 -3.57 17.06 -3.24
N HIS A 8 -2.63 17.74 -3.89
CA HIS A 8 -1.19 17.60 -3.62
C HIS A 8 -0.84 18.08 -2.21
N LEU A 9 -1.37 19.24 -1.82
CA LEU A 9 -1.14 19.80 -0.47
C LEU A 9 -1.76 18.91 0.62
N LEU A 10 -2.96 18.38 0.41
CA LEU A 10 -3.58 17.44 1.34
C LEU A 10 -2.75 16.16 1.49
N LEU A 11 -2.20 15.65 0.40
CA LEU A 11 -1.38 14.44 0.42
C LEU A 11 -0.03 14.67 1.13
N VAL A 12 0.62 15.80 0.84
CA VAL A 12 1.86 16.19 1.55
C VAL A 12 1.57 16.38 3.04
N GLY A 13 0.47 17.04 3.40
CA GLY A 13 0.03 17.19 4.79
C GLY A 13 -0.21 15.83 5.47
N PHE A 14 -0.87 14.89 4.77
CA PHE A 14 -1.08 13.53 5.27
C PHE A 14 0.25 12.81 5.53
N ILE A 15 1.20 12.85 4.59
CA ILE A 15 2.52 12.22 4.76
C ILE A 15 3.30 12.87 5.89
N ALA A 16 3.25 14.20 6.04
CA ALA A 16 3.91 14.91 7.13
C ALA A 16 3.33 14.50 8.51
N VAL A 17 2.01 14.44 8.64
CA VAL A 17 1.34 13.98 9.86
C VAL A 17 1.69 12.53 10.14
N PHE A 18 1.66 11.66 9.12
CA PHE A 18 2.04 10.26 9.26
C PHE A 18 3.49 10.09 9.70
N PHE A 19 4.42 10.87 9.13
CA PHE A 19 5.83 10.90 9.53
C PHE A 19 6.01 11.31 11.00
N ILE A 20 5.33 12.39 11.43
CA ILE A 20 5.37 12.86 12.81
C ILE A 20 4.83 11.77 13.74
N TRP A 21 3.69 11.18 13.40
CA TRP A 21 3.08 10.11 14.20
C TRP A 21 3.98 8.88 14.30
N GLU A 22 4.58 8.44 13.20
CA GLU A 22 5.54 7.33 13.19
C GLU A 22 6.79 7.65 14.02
N HIS A 23 7.28 8.88 13.97
CA HIS A 23 8.45 9.29 14.74
C HIS A 23 8.21 9.20 16.25
N PHE A 24 7.04 9.64 16.73
CA PHE A 24 6.70 9.61 18.15
C PHE A 24 6.15 8.26 18.62
N TYR A 25 5.44 7.54 17.78
CA TYR A 25 4.73 6.30 18.12
C TYR A 25 4.97 5.17 17.11
N PRO A 26 6.22 4.74 16.87
CA PRO A 26 6.54 3.76 15.82
C PRO A 26 5.80 2.43 16.02
N LYS A 27 5.73 1.92 17.25
CA LYS A 27 5.02 0.67 17.56
C LYS A 27 3.52 0.72 17.29
N THR A 28 2.90 1.89 17.43
CA THR A 28 1.47 2.06 17.17
C THR A 28 1.20 2.05 15.67
N VAL A 29 2.04 2.74 14.89
CA VAL A 29 1.95 2.75 13.43
C VAL A 29 2.20 1.34 12.87
N ASP A 30 3.19 0.61 13.38
CA ASP A 30 3.45 -0.78 12.98
C ASP A 30 2.23 -1.67 13.20
N LYS A 31 1.64 -1.64 14.41
CA LYS A 31 0.43 -2.41 14.71
C LYS A 31 -0.76 -2.01 13.85
N LEU A 32 -0.88 -0.73 13.52
CA LEU A 32 -1.99 -0.24 12.70
C LEU A 32 -1.87 -0.76 11.26
N GLU A 33 -0.67 -0.70 10.66
CA GLU A 33 -0.40 -1.24 9.33
C GLU A 33 -0.62 -2.76 9.30
N ASP A 34 -0.09 -3.50 10.29
CA ASP A 34 -0.30 -4.95 10.44
C ASP A 34 -1.79 -5.29 10.55
N ASN A 35 -2.50 -4.63 11.45
CA ASN A 35 -3.93 -4.89 11.69
C ASN A 35 -4.79 -4.53 10.46
N LEU A 36 -4.44 -3.47 9.72
CA LEU A 36 -5.14 -3.09 8.51
C LEU A 36 -5.02 -4.18 7.43
N LEU A 37 -3.81 -4.71 7.22
CA LEU A 37 -3.59 -5.79 6.25
C LEU A 37 -4.31 -7.08 6.67
N VAL A 38 -4.25 -7.44 7.95
CA VAL A 38 -4.98 -8.59 8.50
C VAL A 38 -6.49 -8.41 8.33
N LEU A 39 -7.03 -7.22 8.61
CA LEU A 39 -8.45 -6.91 8.44
C LEU A 39 -8.88 -7.03 6.98
N LEU A 40 -8.11 -6.46 6.04
CA LEU A 40 -8.41 -6.56 4.61
C LEU A 40 -8.39 -8.01 4.13
N MET A 41 -7.41 -8.80 4.58
CA MET A 41 -7.33 -10.23 4.25
C MET A 41 -8.49 -11.02 4.84
N LEU A 42 -8.87 -10.73 6.09
CA LEU A 42 -10.01 -11.35 6.76
C LEU A 42 -11.31 -11.03 6.02
N LEU A 43 -11.56 -9.76 5.68
CA LEU A 43 -12.74 -9.33 4.94
C LEU A 43 -12.83 -10.04 3.58
N LEU A 44 -11.72 -10.09 2.85
CA LEU A 44 -11.65 -10.78 1.57
C LEU A 44 -12.03 -12.25 1.71
N THR A 45 -11.45 -12.94 2.69
CA THR A 45 -11.69 -14.37 2.92
C THR A 45 -13.14 -14.62 3.35
N VAL A 46 -13.65 -13.87 4.33
CA VAL A 46 -15.02 -14.04 4.86
C VAL A 46 -16.06 -13.76 3.79
N VAL A 47 -15.92 -12.67 3.03
CA VAL A 47 -16.90 -12.33 1.98
C VAL A 47 -16.87 -13.36 0.86
N SER A 48 -15.69 -13.76 0.39
CA SER A 48 -15.56 -14.78 -0.65
C SER A 48 -16.16 -16.12 -0.23
N PHE A 49 -15.86 -16.57 1.00
CA PHE A 49 -16.38 -17.82 1.54
C PHE A 49 -17.90 -17.76 1.76
N SER A 50 -18.40 -16.66 2.34
CA SER A 50 -19.84 -16.45 2.54
C SER A 50 -20.61 -16.45 1.22
N GLN A 51 -20.01 -15.87 0.17
CA GLN A 51 -20.62 -15.87 -1.16
C GLN A 51 -20.73 -17.27 -1.77
N VAL A 52 -19.73 -18.13 -1.54
CA VAL A 52 -19.79 -19.53 -1.97
C VAL A 52 -20.93 -20.26 -1.26
N ILE A 53 -21.05 -20.12 0.06
CA ILE A 53 -22.13 -20.73 0.84
C ILE A 53 -23.50 -20.22 0.38
N ALA A 54 -23.65 -18.90 0.22
CA ALA A 54 -24.91 -18.30 -0.22
C ALA A 54 -25.34 -18.83 -1.59
N ARG A 55 -24.41 -18.95 -2.53
CA ARG A 55 -24.69 -19.38 -3.90
C ARG A 55 -25.03 -20.88 -3.99
N TYR A 56 -24.26 -21.74 -3.33
CA TYR A 56 -24.40 -23.17 -3.44
C TYR A 56 -25.31 -23.80 -2.36
N GLY A 57 -25.37 -23.18 -1.17
CA GLY A 57 -26.19 -23.67 -0.07
C GLY A 57 -27.63 -23.15 -0.08
N PHE A 58 -27.81 -21.87 -0.41
CA PHE A 58 -29.08 -21.17 -0.32
C PHE A 58 -29.65 -20.72 -1.68
N ASN A 59 -28.92 -20.97 -2.76
CA ASN A 59 -29.28 -20.55 -4.12
C ASN A 59 -29.55 -19.04 -4.24
N THR A 60 -28.85 -18.26 -3.43
CA THR A 60 -28.91 -16.81 -3.36
C THR A 60 -27.48 -16.23 -3.37
N GLY A 61 -27.32 -14.92 -3.36
CA GLY A 61 -26.02 -14.30 -3.32
C GLY A 61 -26.12 -12.79 -3.24
N TRP A 62 -25.06 -12.16 -2.76
CA TRP A 62 -24.90 -10.73 -2.76
C TRP A 62 -24.27 -10.29 -4.10
N SER A 63 -25.01 -9.53 -4.93
CA SER A 63 -24.56 -9.08 -6.26
C SER A 63 -23.28 -8.26 -6.19
N ALA A 64 -23.16 -7.41 -5.18
CA ALA A 64 -22.00 -6.55 -4.98
C ALA A 64 -20.76 -7.26 -4.40
N ALA A 65 -20.84 -8.57 -4.06
CA ALA A 65 -19.73 -9.30 -3.45
C ALA A 65 -18.46 -9.29 -4.32
N LEU A 66 -18.64 -9.44 -5.64
CA LEU A 66 -17.52 -9.43 -6.58
C LEU A 66 -16.81 -8.06 -6.60
N GLU A 67 -17.59 -6.98 -6.69
CA GLU A 67 -17.04 -5.62 -6.69
C GLU A 67 -16.38 -5.30 -5.34
N PHE A 68 -17.01 -5.70 -4.23
CA PHE A 68 -16.41 -5.55 -2.89
C PHE A 68 -15.07 -6.30 -2.77
N THR A 69 -15.01 -7.54 -3.25
CA THR A 69 -13.79 -8.36 -3.21
C THR A 69 -12.69 -7.73 -4.06
N MET A 70 -12.99 -7.23 -5.27
CA MET A 70 -12.03 -6.53 -6.11
C MET A 70 -11.48 -5.26 -5.44
N VAL A 71 -12.35 -4.46 -4.82
CA VAL A 71 -11.95 -3.25 -4.09
C VAL A 71 -11.05 -3.59 -2.91
N THR A 72 -11.47 -4.55 -2.07
CA THR A 72 -10.72 -4.96 -0.88
C THR A 72 -9.36 -5.54 -1.27
N PHE A 73 -9.30 -6.35 -2.33
CA PHE A 73 -8.05 -6.92 -2.84
C PHE A 73 -7.11 -5.82 -3.39
N SER A 74 -7.66 -4.85 -4.11
CA SER A 74 -6.88 -3.71 -4.59
C SER A 74 -6.29 -2.89 -3.44
N TRP A 75 -7.06 -2.67 -2.38
CA TRP A 75 -6.59 -2.01 -1.17
C TRP A 75 -5.50 -2.81 -0.47
N LEU A 76 -5.68 -4.13 -0.36
CA LEU A 76 -4.68 -5.04 0.22
C LEU A 76 -3.34 -4.96 -0.51
N ILE A 77 -3.36 -5.03 -1.85
CA ILE A 77 -2.13 -4.92 -2.66
C ILE A 77 -1.49 -3.55 -2.50
N LEU A 78 -2.25 -2.46 -2.62
CA LEU A 78 -1.74 -1.10 -2.58
C LEU A 78 -1.10 -0.76 -1.24
N VAL A 79 -1.74 -1.11 -0.13
CA VAL A 79 -1.18 -0.93 1.22
C VAL A 79 0.00 -1.89 1.43
N GLY A 80 -0.13 -3.14 0.98
CA GLY A 80 0.90 -4.18 1.09
C GLY A 80 2.21 -3.82 0.39
N MET A 81 2.17 -3.06 -0.73
CA MET A 81 3.40 -2.60 -1.41
C MET A 81 4.27 -1.73 -0.50
N SER A 82 3.69 -0.74 0.18
CA SER A 82 4.43 0.14 1.09
C SER A 82 4.94 -0.62 2.32
N TYR A 83 4.11 -1.51 2.87
CA TYR A 83 4.47 -2.38 3.98
C TYR A 83 5.61 -3.35 3.62
N GLY A 84 5.60 -3.92 2.41
CA GLY A 84 6.66 -4.79 1.90
C GLY A 84 8.03 -4.11 1.89
N ILE A 85 8.10 -2.82 1.48
CA ILE A 85 9.35 -2.04 1.57
C ILE A 85 9.77 -1.82 3.02
N LYS A 86 8.82 -1.53 3.92
CA LYS A 86 9.11 -1.33 5.33
C LYS A 86 9.71 -2.59 5.98
N ARG A 87 9.18 -3.76 5.65
CA ARG A 87 9.61 -5.07 6.20
C ARG A 87 10.74 -5.75 5.41
N ASN A 88 11.30 -5.09 4.40
CA ASN A 88 12.32 -5.68 3.51
C ASN A 88 11.91 -7.00 2.84
N SER A 89 10.64 -7.19 2.55
CA SER A 89 10.10 -8.46 2.02
C SER A 89 10.34 -8.65 0.51
N HIS A 90 11.48 -8.19 -0.02
CA HIS A 90 11.83 -8.35 -1.44
C HIS A 90 12.70 -9.59 -1.68
N LEU A 91 12.11 -10.77 -1.51
CA LEU A 91 12.75 -12.08 -1.62
C LEU A 91 13.59 -12.30 -2.89
N GLY A 92 13.22 -11.70 -4.03
CA GLY A 92 13.95 -11.88 -5.29
C GLY A 92 15.30 -11.16 -5.36
N VAL A 93 15.41 -10.01 -4.70
CA VAL A 93 16.63 -9.20 -4.69
C VAL A 93 17.64 -9.74 -3.67
N ASP A 94 17.16 -10.35 -2.59
CA ASP A 94 17.97 -10.85 -1.49
C ASP A 94 18.94 -11.95 -1.92
N ILE A 95 18.53 -12.83 -2.84
CA ILE A 95 19.38 -13.90 -3.37
C ILE A 95 20.56 -13.30 -4.14
N LEU A 96 20.31 -12.29 -4.97
CA LEU A 96 21.34 -11.63 -5.76
C LEU A 96 22.34 -10.85 -4.89
N ILE A 97 21.83 -10.20 -3.85
CA ILE A 97 22.63 -9.42 -2.88
C ILE A 97 23.57 -10.32 -2.08
N LYS A 98 23.18 -11.58 -1.79
CA LYS A 98 24.03 -12.55 -1.09
C LYS A 98 25.27 -12.99 -1.90
N LEU A 99 25.19 -12.91 -3.22
CA LEU A 99 26.26 -13.35 -4.12
C LEU A 99 27.34 -12.28 -4.35
N VAL A 100 27.12 -11.04 -3.94
CA VAL A 100 28.03 -9.92 -4.20
C VAL A 100 28.70 -9.39 -2.92
N PRO A 101 29.91 -8.78 -3.02
CA PRO A 101 30.58 -8.16 -1.88
C PRO A 101 29.72 -7.07 -1.22
N LYS A 102 29.83 -6.93 0.12
CA LYS A 102 29.06 -5.95 0.92
C LYS A 102 28.95 -4.54 0.34
N PRO A 103 30.03 -3.89 -0.17
CA PRO A 103 29.92 -2.55 -0.75
C PRO A 103 29.06 -2.53 -2.03
N VAL A 104 29.15 -3.55 -2.88
CA VAL A 104 28.35 -3.66 -4.11
C VAL A 104 26.89 -3.90 -3.74
N ALA A 105 26.64 -4.77 -2.78
CA ALA A 105 25.32 -5.03 -2.23
C ALA A 105 24.62 -3.76 -1.72
N LYS A 106 25.36 -2.89 -1.00
CA LYS A 106 24.85 -1.60 -0.52
C LYS A 106 24.38 -0.70 -1.67
N TRP A 107 25.19 -0.56 -2.73
CA TRP A 107 24.82 0.25 -3.88
C TRP A 107 23.64 -0.31 -4.68
N LEU A 108 23.57 -1.63 -4.82
CA LEU A 108 22.42 -2.30 -5.46
C LEU A 108 21.12 -2.08 -4.64
N ALA A 109 21.17 -2.16 -3.33
CA ALA A 109 20.03 -1.90 -2.47
C ALA A 109 19.56 -0.43 -2.55
N ILE A 110 20.50 0.53 -2.59
CA ILE A 110 20.19 1.96 -2.80
C ILE A 110 19.55 2.15 -4.18
N PHE A 111 20.08 1.51 -5.22
CA PHE A 111 19.53 1.59 -6.57
C PHE A 111 18.11 1.02 -6.63
N GLY A 112 17.86 -0.13 -5.99
CA GLY A 112 16.53 -0.70 -5.88
C GLY A 112 15.53 0.21 -5.17
N ALA A 113 15.94 0.80 -4.03
CA ALA A 113 15.11 1.77 -3.30
C ALA A 113 14.84 3.04 -4.14
N ALA A 114 15.85 3.55 -4.86
CA ALA A 114 15.71 4.70 -5.76
C ALA A 114 14.74 4.40 -6.92
N THR A 115 14.83 3.21 -7.50
CA THR A 115 13.89 2.75 -8.55
C THR A 115 12.46 2.68 -8.03
N GLY A 116 12.25 2.14 -6.82
CA GLY A 116 10.95 2.12 -6.16
C GLY A 116 10.40 3.53 -5.88
N LEU A 117 11.26 4.45 -5.47
CA LEU A 117 10.89 5.85 -5.27
C LEU A 117 10.45 6.51 -6.58
N ILE A 118 11.25 6.40 -7.64
CA ILE A 118 10.95 6.98 -8.96
C ILE A 118 9.65 6.39 -9.51
N TYR A 119 9.47 5.07 -9.41
CA TYR A 119 8.25 4.39 -9.81
C TYR A 119 7.03 4.93 -9.07
N GLY A 120 7.09 5.02 -7.73
CA GLY A 120 6.02 5.58 -6.91
C GLY A 120 5.68 7.02 -7.29
N LEU A 121 6.69 7.88 -7.50
CA LEU A 121 6.49 9.28 -7.89
C LEU A 121 5.87 9.41 -9.29
N ILE A 122 6.29 8.60 -10.26
CA ILE A 122 5.71 8.63 -11.62
C ILE A 122 4.25 8.21 -11.59
N LEU A 123 3.91 7.16 -10.86
CA LEU A 123 2.52 6.71 -10.75
C LEU A 123 1.66 7.69 -9.95
N LEU A 124 2.23 8.34 -8.94
CA LEU A 124 1.53 9.32 -8.11
C LEU A 124 1.18 10.57 -8.91
N ASP A 125 2.18 11.17 -9.54
CA ASP A 125 2.05 12.34 -10.40
C ASP A 125 3.20 12.37 -11.42
N ALA A 126 2.86 12.16 -12.69
CA ALA A 126 3.84 12.18 -13.78
C ALA A 126 4.08 13.58 -14.37
N SER A 127 3.42 14.61 -13.85
CA SER A 127 3.46 15.97 -14.45
C SER A 127 4.85 16.60 -14.42
N TRP A 128 5.69 16.23 -13.45
CA TRP A 128 7.07 16.71 -13.33
C TRP A 128 8.00 16.23 -14.46
N LEU A 129 7.66 15.11 -15.15
CA LEU A 129 8.41 14.60 -16.28
C LEU A 129 8.36 15.54 -17.50
N LYS A 130 7.36 16.44 -17.56
CA LYS A 130 7.28 17.48 -18.59
C LYS A 130 8.47 18.43 -18.54
N ALA A 131 9.05 18.65 -17.34
CA ALA A 131 10.25 19.44 -17.19
C ALA A 131 11.49 18.83 -17.87
N VAL A 132 11.46 17.51 -18.11
CA VAL A 132 12.53 16.74 -18.79
C VAL A 132 12.16 16.49 -20.27
N GLY A 133 11.08 17.12 -20.77
CA GLY A 133 10.63 16.98 -22.16
C GLY A 133 9.85 15.69 -22.49
N ILE A 134 9.42 14.96 -21.46
CA ILE A 134 8.63 13.73 -21.65
C ILE A 134 7.15 14.07 -21.54
N GLU A 135 6.40 13.84 -22.64
CA GLU A 135 4.95 13.95 -22.59
C GLU A 135 4.33 12.80 -21.82
N THR A 136 3.65 13.12 -20.73
CA THR A 136 3.02 12.14 -19.87
C THR A 136 1.56 12.44 -19.63
N ARG A 137 0.78 11.39 -19.38
CA ARG A 137 -0.58 11.51 -18.86
C ARG A 137 -0.50 11.79 -17.35
N SER A 138 -1.57 12.36 -16.81
CA SER A 138 -1.73 12.60 -15.37
C SER A 138 -1.62 11.32 -14.56
N GLY A 139 -1.09 11.44 -13.32
CA GLY A 139 -0.94 10.33 -12.38
C GLY A 139 -2.19 10.07 -11.55
N ALA A 140 -2.00 9.31 -10.46
CA ALA A 140 -3.06 8.87 -9.55
C ALA A 140 -3.83 10.03 -8.91
N ILE A 141 -3.14 11.14 -8.57
CA ILE A 141 -3.75 12.32 -7.95
C ILE A 141 -4.78 12.95 -8.89
N ASP A 142 -4.40 13.16 -10.16
CA ASP A 142 -5.30 13.75 -11.14
C ASP A 142 -6.47 12.83 -11.45
N TYR A 143 -6.23 11.52 -11.55
CA TYR A 143 -7.27 10.52 -11.77
C TYR A 143 -8.29 10.54 -10.63
N TRP A 144 -7.83 10.51 -9.38
CA TRP A 144 -8.69 10.62 -8.22
C TRP A 144 -9.47 11.93 -8.20
N SER A 145 -8.80 13.06 -8.47
CA SER A 145 -9.42 14.38 -8.51
C SER A 145 -10.52 14.48 -9.59
N LYS A 146 -10.31 13.86 -10.75
CA LYS A 146 -11.34 13.76 -11.82
C LYS A 146 -12.54 12.96 -11.33
N MET A 147 -12.31 11.79 -10.72
CA MET A 147 -13.40 10.94 -10.19
C MET A 147 -14.18 11.65 -9.08
N TYR A 148 -13.50 12.42 -8.23
CA TYR A 148 -14.15 13.26 -7.23
C TYR A 148 -15.07 14.33 -7.85
N LYS A 149 -14.61 15.03 -8.89
CA LYS A 149 -15.41 16.06 -9.58
C LYS A 149 -16.61 15.48 -10.30
N VAL A 150 -16.45 14.34 -10.97
CA VAL A 150 -17.51 13.68 -11.72
C VAL A 150 -18.52 13.00 -10.78
N ASN A 151 -18.09 12.52 -9.63
CA ASN A 151 -18.91 11.91 -8.57
C ASN A 151 -19.82 10.77 -9.06
N ILE A 152 -19.26 9.89 -9.89
CA ILE A 152 -19.94 8.68 -10.38
C ILE A 152 -19.91 7.60 -9.27
N GLY A 153 -21.03 6.88 -9.10
CA GLY A 153 -21.13 5.71 -8.22
C GLY A 153 -20.44 4.48 -8.81
N THR A 154 -20.20 3.50 -7.94
CA THR A 154 -19.82 2.12 -8.29
C THR A 154 -20.97 1.40 -8.98
N GLU A 155 -20.75 0.22 -9.53
CA GLU A 155 -21.78 -0.50 -10.28
C GLU A 155 -22.78 -1.17 -9.35
N GLU A 156 -22.30 -1.96 -8.40
CA GLU A 156 -23.12 -2.78 -7.52
C GLU A 156 -22.99 -2.40 -6.04
N LEU A 157 -21.88 -1.77 -5.61
CA LEU A 157 -21.67 -1.39 -4.22
C LEU A 157 -22.60 -0.27 -3.78
N ARG A 158 -23.35 -0.53 -2.71
CA ARG A 158 -24.30 0.40 -2.10
C ARG A 158 -23.96 0.61 -0.65
N TRP A 159 -24.22 1.82 -0.18
CA TRP A 159 -24.13 2.13 1.22
C TRP A 159 -25.25 1.43 1.98
N PRO A 160 -25.01 0.86 3.18
CA PRO A 160 -26.05 0.40 4.05
C PRO A 160 -27.07 1.53 4.37
N LEU A 161 -28.33 1.18 4.54
CA LEU A 161 -29.40 2.17 4.77
C LEU A 161 -29.11 3.11 5.94
N TRP A 162 -28.57 2.59 7.03
CA TRP A 162 -28.20 3.41 8.19
C TRP A 162 -27.10 4.44 7.89
N VAL A 163 -26.19 4.15 6.96
CA VAL A 163 -25.16 5.11 6.50
C VAL A 163 -25.78 6.19 5.64
N GLN A 164 -26.72 5.79 4.75
CA GLN A 164 -27.42 6.76 3.90
C GLN A 164 -28.23 7.75 4.72
N GLU A 165 -28.95 7.26 5.75
CA GLU A 165 -29.75 8.10 6.64
C GLU A 165 -28.89 9.00 7.53
N LEU A 166 -27.78 8.47 8.09
CA LEU A 166 -26.91 9.21 9.01
C LEU A 166 -26.12 10.32 8.31
N PHE A 167 -25.60 10.05 7.12
CA PHE A 167 -24.69 10.94 6.39
C PHE A 167 -25.33 11.63 5.18
N GLY A 168 -26.57 11.34 4.85
CA GLY A 168 -27.26 11.89 3.67
C GLY A 168 -26.57 11.55 2.35
N VAL A 169 -25.86 10.43 2.29
CA VAL A 169 -25.11 10.01 1.11
C VAL A 169 -26.00 9.31 0.09
N LYS A 170 -25.60 9.31 -1.19
CA LYS A 170 -26.32 8.62 -2.25
C LYS A 170 -26.28 7.09 -2.02
N ASP A 171 -27.24 6.37 -2.55
CA ASP A 171 -27.35 4.91 -2.49
C ASP A 171 -26.05 4.20 -2.91
N ARG A 172 -25.46 4.56 -4.05
CA ARG A 172 -24.23 3.95 -4.55
C ARG A 172 -22.98 4.53 -3.91
N VAL A 173 -22.02 3.66 -3.59
CA VAL A 173 -20.69 4.08 -3.14
C VAL A 173 -20.00 4.85 -4.26
N GLN A 174 -19.48 6.04 -3.98
CA GLN A 174 -18.81 6.86 -4.98
C GLN A 174 -17.44 6.30 -5.34
N ARG A 175 -17.09 6.25 -6.63
CA ARG A 175 -15.80 5.72 -7.11
C ARG A 175 -14.60 6.47 -6.52
N TRP A 176 -14.71 7.77 -6.28
CA TRP A 176 -13.61 8.52 -5.67
C TRP A 176 -13.27 8.03 -4.25
N PHE A 177 -14.27 7.52 -3.50
CA PHE A 177 -14.06 6.95 -2.17
C PHE A 177 -13.27 5.64 -2.25
N VAL A 178 -13.60 4.78 -3.21
CA VAL A 178 -12.87 3.54 -3.46
C VAL A 178 -11.43 3.81 -3.92
N LEU A 179 -11.25 4.83 -4.76
CA LEU A 179 -9.97 5.16 -5.36
C LEU A 179 -9.05 6.02 -4.48
N ILE A 180 -9.50 6.51 -3.31
CA ILE A 180 -8.70 7.35 -2.42
C ILE A 180 -7.43 6.64 -1.94
N ILE A 181 -7.48 5.32 -1.84
CA ILE A 181 -6.33 4.51 -1.42
C ILE A 181 -5.17 4.60 -2.41
N LEU A 182 -5.45 4.83 -3.70
CA LEU A 182 -4.44 4.84 -4.75
C LEU A 182 -3.39 5.95 -4.53
N PRO A 183 -3.74 7.26 -4.45
CA PRO A 183 -2.76 8.30 -4.18
C PRO A 183 -2.13 8.15 -2.78
N ILE A 184 -2.88 7.72 -1.77
CA ILE A 184 -2.36 7.51 -0.41
C ILE A 184 -1.28 6.42 -0.41
N SER A 185 -1.57 5.25 -0.97
CA SER A 185 -0.62 4.12 -0.98
C SER A 185 0.61 4.40 -1.84
N LEU A 186 0.49 5.09 -2.96
CA LEU A 186 1.62 5.49 -3.79
C LEU A 186 2.50 6.54 -3.09
N ALA A 187 1.90 7.45 -2.34
CA ALA A 187 2.65 8.40 -1.52
C ALA A 187 3.39 7.69 -0.38
N LEU A 188 2.74 6.75 0.31
CA LEU A 188 3.38 5.90 1.32
C LEU A 188 4.50 5.05 0.73
N LEU A 189 4.30 4.47 -0.45
CA LEU A 189 5.32 3.73 -1.19
C LEU A 189 6.57 4.60 -1.44
N SER A 190 6.36 5.81 -1.97
CA SER A 190 7.43 6.76 -2.24
C SER A 190 8.15 7.18 -0.96
N TYR A 191 7.40 7.46 0.10
CA TYR A 191 7.95 7.78 1.42
C TYR A 191 8.79 6.64 1.99
N ARG A 192 8.30 5.40 1.97
CA ARG A 192 9.01 4.21 2.47
C ARG A 192 10.26 3.91 1.64
N SER A 193 10.19 4.09 0.32
CA SER A 193 11.37 3.94 -0.57
C SER A 193 12.45 4.97 -0.26
N LEU A 194 12.05 6.23 -0.03
CA LEU A 194 12.98 7.30 0.37
C LEU A 194 13.59 7.00 1.75
N GLN A 195 12.78 6.60 2.71
CA GLN A 195 13.22 6.22 4.05
C GLN A 195 14.22 5.06 4.00
N ALA A 196 13.93 4.02 3.23
CA ALA A 196 14.83 2.89 3.03
C ALA A 196 16.17 3.33 2.41
N MET A 197 16.13 4.14 1.35
CA MET A 197 17.32 4.66 0.68
C MET A 197 18.22 5.43 1.66
N ILE A 198 17.65 6.33 2.46
CA ILE A 198 18.40 7.13 3.46
C ILE A 198 18.98 6.22 4.55
N GLN A 199 18.20 5.28 5.07
CA GLN A 199 18.64 4.37 6.14
C GLN A 199 19.78 3.45 5.68
N ILE A 200 19.74 2.94 4.44
CA ILE A 200 20.80 2.12 3.85
C ILE A 200 22.05 2.95 3.63
N TYR A 201 21.90 4.18 3.13
CA TYR A 201 23.03 5.11 2.93
C TYR A 201 23.76 5.40 4.24
N LEU A 202 23.01 5.71 5.31
CA LEU A 202 23.53 5.99 6.64
C LEU A 202 24.03 4.73 7.41
N GLY A 203 23.85 3.53 6.85
CA GLY A 203 24.22 2.27 7.50
C GLY A 203 23.37 1.94 8.73
N LYS A 204 22.20 2.59 8.91
CA LYS A 204 21.27 2.33 10.02
C LYS A 204 20.34 1.15 9.75
N ARG A 205 20.23 0.72 8.49
CA ARG A 205 19.45 -0.41 8.06
C ARG A 205 20.42 -1.45 7.57
N GLU A 206 20.58 -2.54 8.33
CA GLU A 206 21.20 -3.73 7.81
C GLU A 206 20.33 -4.21 6.64
N MET A 207 20.97 -4.69 5.59
CA MET A 207 20.28 -5.41 4.53
C MET A 207 19.81 -6.72 5.16
N VAL A 208 18.69 -6.66 5.89
CA VAL A 208 18.12 -7.84 6.52
C VAL A 208 17.55 -8.69 5.39
N ILE A 209 18.30 -9.66 5.10
CA ILE A 209 17.94 -10.77 4.25
C ILE A 209 16.89 -11.55 5.05
N ALA A 210 15.69 -11.72 4.51
CA ALA A 210 14.64 -12.54 5.12
C ALA A 210 15.12 -13.97 5.47
N GLY A 211 16.29 -14.38 4.95
CA GLY A 211 16.98 -15.60 5.30
C GLY A 211 17.65 -15.57 6.69
N HIS A 212 17.89 -14.41 7.30
CA HIS A 212 18.53 -14.37 8.63
C HIS A 212 17.59 -14.84 9.74
N GLU A 213 16.31 -14.49 9.69
CA GLU A 213 15.32 -15.01 10.64
C GLU A 213 15.19 -16.54 10.54
N ALA A 214 15.20 -17.08 9.33
CA ALA A 214 15.21 -18.54 9.14
C ALA A 214 16.51 -19.20 9.58
N GLU A 215 17.67 -18.56 9.39
CA GLU A 215 18.96 -19.05 9.85
C GLU A 215 19.10 -18.95 11.38
N GLU A 216 18.57 -17.90 12.02
CA GLU A 216 18.51 -17.78 13.48
C GLU A 216 17.59 -18.81 14.09
N LEU A 217 16.39 -19.01 13.53
CA LEU A 217 15.47 -20.08 13.95
C LEU A 217 16.08 -21.47 13.80
N VAL A 218 16.84 -21.72 12.74
CA VAL A 218 17.55 -22.99 12.55
C VAL A 218 18.71 -23.14 13.52
N LYS A 219 19.43 -22.06 13.88
CA LYS A 219 20.51 -22.11 14.88
C LYS A 219 19.95 -22.32 16.28
N ASP A 220 18.87 -21.64 16.64
CA ASP A 220 18.21 -21.80 17.94
C ASP A 220 17.65 -23.21 18.09
N ASN A 221 16.99 -23.76 17.07
CA ASN A 221 16.53 -25.14 17.09
C ASN A 221 17.66 -26.18 17.14
N LYS A 222 18.80 -25.90 16.50
CA LYS A 222 19.97 -26.78 16.61
C LYS A 222 20.61 -26.78 17.99
N ASN A 223 20.53 -25.68 18.73
CA ASN A 223 21.02 -25.58 20.08
C ASN A 223 20.09 -26.32 21.07
N ILE A 224 18.78 -26.24 20.86
CA ILE A 224 17.76 -26.98 21.67
C ILE A 224 17.87 -28.51 21.48
N LEU A 225 18.33 -28.98 20.34
CA LEU A 225 18.48 -30.42 20.03
C LEU A 225 19.82 -30.98 20.50
N LYS A 226 20.71 -30.18 21.09
CA LYS A 226 22.02 -30.62 21.64
C LYS A 226 22.07 -30.72 23.15
N ASP A 227 21.04 -30.25 23.85
CA ASP A 227 20.78 -30.39 25.27
C ASP A 227 19.77 -31.53 25.50
#